data_3caab94cccc0ca6620c93b920338ec3b
#
_entry.id   3caab94cccc0ca6620c93b920338ec3b
#
_cell.length_a   1.000
_cell.length_b   1.000
_cell.length_c   1.000
_cell.angle_alpha   90.00
_cell.angle_beta   90.00
_cell.angle_gamma   90.00
#
_symmetry.space_group_name_H-M   'P 1'
#
loop_
_entity.id
_entity.type
_entity.pdbx_description
1 polymer ?
#
loop_
_entity_poly.entity_id
_entity_poly.type
_entity_poly.pdbx_seq_one_letter_code
_entity_poly.pdbx_strand_id
1 'polypeptide(L)'
;MQAAVAAALVLAALGANRYNTPRSIIHVVTILWKEDSTREQQQAAIEGVKKMAGEIPGIKNVWIKPLKVQGSGRAGKDGKPGRPYDAAFVIEFADQAAADRYIDHPAHLEWNKTYLAIREESTSHQITN
;
A
#
# COMPACT_ATOMS: atom_id res chain seq x y z
N MET A 1 -52.22 7.08 15.89
CA MET A 1 -51.60 6.97 14.54
C MET A 1 -50.20 7.64 14.38
N GLN A 2 -49.64 8.24 15.40
CA GLN A 2 -48.34 8.93 15.28
C GLN A 2 -47.11 8.06 15.63
N ALA A 3 -47.29 6.91 16.26
CA ALA A 3 -46.15 6.03 16.66
C ALA A 3 -45.58 5.16 15.54
N ALA A 4 -46.33 4.86 14.49
CA ALA A 4 -45.90 3.99 13.40
C ALA A 4 -44.92 4.65 12.41
N VAL A 5 -44.99 5.98 12.26
CA VAL A 5 -44.14 6.74 11.32
C VAL A 5 -42.72 6.91 11.85
N ALA A 6 -42.51 7.03 13.16
CA ALA A 6 -41.20 7.15 13.78
C ALA A 6 -40.40 5.87 13.71
N ALA A 7 -41.04 4.71 13.83
CA ALA A 7 -40.36 3.40 13.74
C ALA A 7 -39.83 3.09 12.32
N ALA A 8 -40.55 3.49 11.28
CA ALA A 8 -40.14 3.28 9.90
C ALA A 8 -38.93 4.12 9.50
N LEU A 9 -38.77 5.33 10.03
CA LEU A 9 -37.63 6.23 9.79
C LEU A 9 -36.36 5.72 10.48
N VAL A 10 -36.46 5.08 11.64
CA VAL A 10 -35.31 4.50 12.37
C VAL A 10 -34.82 3.24 11.67
N LEU A 11 -35.71 2.40 11.14
CA LEU A 11 -35.30 1.18 10.39
C LEU A 11 -34.62 1.54 9.05
N ALA A 12 -35.04 2.58 8.36
CA ALA A 12 -34.40 3.04 7.13
C ALA A 12 -32.96 3.56 7.37
N ALA A 13 -32.70 4.14 8.54
CA ALA A 13 -31.37 4.60 8.91
C ALA A 13 -30.39 3.46 9.27
N LEU A 14 -30.87 2.31 9.72
CA LEU A 14 -30.09 1.15 10.08
C LEU A 14 -29.67 0.29 8.87
N GLY A 15 -30.35 0.42 7.73
CA GLY A 15 -30.07 -0.33 6.51
C GLY A 15 -29.18 0.40 5.50
N ALA A 16 -28.86 1.67 5.72
CA ALA A 16 -28.01 2.41 4.80
C ALA A 16 -26.54 2.04 4.99
N ASN A 17 -25.96 1.44 3.95
CA ASN A 17 -24.53 1.19 3.92
C ASN A 17 -23.78 2.54 3.88
N ARG A 18 -22.98 2.81 4.93
CA ARG A 18 -22.18 4.04 5.03
C ARG A 18 -20.71 3.70 4.75
N TYR A 19 -20.14 4.37 3.79
CA TYR A 19 -18.71 4.31 3.52
C TYR A 19 -18.09 5.70 3.67
N ASN A 20 -16.79 5.71 3.93
CA ASN A 20 -16.02 6.95 4.02
C ASN A 20 -15.22 7.18 2.75
N THR A 21 -15.01 8.43 2.41
CA THR A 21 -14.10 8.89 1.36
C THR A 21 -12.97 9.69 2.04
N PRO A 22 -11.98 9.02 2.67
CA PRO A 22 -10.89 9.72 3.33
C PRO A 22 -10.05 10.50 2.31
N ARG A 23 -9.47 11.60 2.75
CA ARG A 23 -8.59 12.46 1.93
C ARG A 23 -7.11 12.18 2.15
N SER A 24 -6.81 11.13 2.87
CA SER A 24 -5.44 10.63 3.00
C SER A 24 -4.90 10.14 1.65
N ILE A 25 -3.59 10.08 1.53
CA ILE A 25 -2.94 9.55 0.33
C ILE A 25 -2.59 8.09 0.58
N ILE A 26 -3.06 7.22 -0.28
CA ILE A 26 -2.73 5.79 -0.27
C ILE A 26 -1.65 5.51 -1.31
N HIS A 27 -0.50 5.06 -0.87
CA HIS A 27 0.63 4.66 -1.71
C HIS A 27 0.69 3.14 -1.78
N VAL A 28 0.35 2.58 -2.93
CA VAL A 28 0.31 1.14 -3.18
C VAL A 28 1.54 0.75 -3.99
N VAL A 29 2.28 -0.24 -3.53
CA VAL A 29 3.47 -0.76 -4.22
C VAL A 29 3.31 -2.25 -4.46
N THR A 30 3.54 -2.70 -5.69
CA THR A 30 3.69 -4.11 -6.03
C THR A 30 5.12 -4.37 -6.50
N ILE A 31 5.66 -5.54 -6.15
CA ILE A 31 7.10 -5.82 -6.24
C ILE A 31 7.34 -7.15 -6.93
N LEU A 32 8.31 -7.13 -7.84
CA LEU A 32 8.96 -8.29 -8.40
C LEU A 32 10.39 -8.36 -7.85
N TRP A 33 10.72 -9.45 -7.17
CA TRP A 33 12.05 -9.63 -6.61
C TRP A 33 13.01 -10.19 -7.66
N LYS A 34 14.29 -9.89 -7.54
CA LYS A 34 15.34 -10.56 -8.30
C LYS A 34 15.34 -12.05 -7.97
N GLU A 35 15.59 -12.88 -8.97
CA GLU A 35 15.57 -14.35 -8.83
C GLU A 35 16.66 -14.88 -7.87
N ASP A 36 17.76 -14.16 -7.74
CA ASP A 36 18.87 -14.48 -6.81
C ASP A 36 18.69 -13.92 -5.40
N SER A 37 17.58 -13.18 -5.14
CA SER A 37 17.29 -12.69 -3.79
C SER A 37 16.78 -13.81 -2.88
N THR A 38 17.26 -13.83 -1.64
CA THR A 38 16.80 -14.83 -0.67
C THR A 38 15.48 -14.42 0.00
N ARG A 39 14.78 -15.40 0.54
CA ARG A 39 13.53 -15.20 1.28
C ARG A 39 13.74 -14.28 2.50
N GLU A 40 14.86 -14.44 3.17
CA GLU A 40 15.24 -13.62 4.33
C GLU A 40 15.45 -12.16 3.94
N GLN A 41 16.11 -11.91 2.80
CA GLN A 41 16.30 -10.56 2.26
C GLN A 41 14.97 -9.92 1.89
N GLN A 42 14.08 -10.66 1.21
CA GLN A 42 12.74 -10.20 0.83
C GLN A 42 11.90 -9.86 2.06
N GLN A 43 11.91 -10.73 3.06
CA GLN A 43 11.19 -10.50 4.31
C GLN A 43 11.74 -9.31 5.07
N ALA A 44 13.06 -9.18 5.17
CA ALA A 44 13.69 -8.03 5.83
C ALA A 44 13.33 -6.69 5.14
N ALA A 45 13.27 -6.66 3.81
CA ALA A 45 12.84 -5.47 3.07
C ALA A 45 11.38 -5.10 3.38
N ILE A 46 10.48 -6.06 3.42
CA ILE A 46 9.06 -5.83 3.72
C ILE A 46 8.86 -5.41 5.19
N GLU A 47 9.49 -6.09 6.15
CA GLU A 47 9.43 -5.69 7.56
C GLU A 47 10.07 -4.30 7.80
N GLY A 48 11.08 -3.96 7.00
CA GLY A 48 11.72 -2.65 7.01
C GLY A 48 10.76 -1.49 6.73
N VAL A 49 9.66 -1.73 6.01
CA VAL A 49 8.60 -0.73 5.79
C VAL A 49 7.99 -0.27 7.11
N LYS A 50 7.77 -1.16 8.07
CA LYS A 50 7.25 -0.79 9.41
C LYS A 50 8.23 0.08 10.18
N LYS A 51 9.52 -0.29 10.17
CA LYS A 51 10.56 0.51 10.82
C LYS A 51 10.62 1.91 10.23
N MET A 52 10.72 2.01 8.92
CA MET A 52 10.73 3.26 8.18
C MET A 52 9.49 4.12 8.50
N ALA A 53 8.30 3.52 8.50
CA ALA A 53 7.06 4.21 8.80
C ALA A 53 7.02 4.78 10.24
N GLY A 54 7.63 4.09 11.20
CA GLY A 54 7.76 4.57 12.57
C GLY A 54 8.65 5.80 12.73
N GLU A 55 9.52 6.07 11.75
CA GLU A 55 10.47 7.19 11.77
C GLU A 55 10.00 8.38 10.93
N ILE A 56 9.04 8.20 10.01
CA ILE A 56 8.60 9.25 9.07
C ILE A 56 7.30 9.89 9.56
N PRO A 57 7.32 11.17 9.94
CA PRO A 57 6.12 11.88 10.35
C PRO A 57 5.08 11.96 9.23
N GLY A 58 3.80 11.76 9.58
CA GLY A 58 2.69 11.85 8.64
C GLY A 58 2.30 10.52 7.99
N ILE A 59 3.03 9.44 8.22
CA ILE A 59 2.55 8.10 7.92
C ILE A 59 1.55 7.69 9.00
N LYS A 60 0.34 7.32 8.59
CA LYS A 60 -0.76 6.92 9.49
C LYS A 60 -0.84 5.42 9.67
N ASN A 61 -0.78 4.68 8.57
CA ASN A 61 -0.94 3.24 8.55
C ASN A 61 -0.03 2.60 7.49
N VAL A 62 0.32 1.34 7.73
CA VAL A 62 1.00 0.50 6.75
C VAL A 62 0.37 -0.90 6.69
N TRP A 63 0.30 -1.47 5.50
CA TRP A 63 -0.11 -2.85 5.25
C TRP A 63 1.00 -3.53 4.48
N ILE A 64 1.55 -4.60 5.05
CA ILE A 64 2.73 -5.28 4.48
C ILE A 64 2.51 -6.75 4.17
N LYS A 65 1.31 -7.26 4.45
CA LYS A 65 0.99 -8.68 4.25
C LYS A 65 -0.20 -8.82 3.31
N PRO A 66 0.02 -8.90 2.01
CA PRO A 66 -1.06 -9.11 1.06
C PRO A 66 -1.65 -10.53 1.23
N LEU A 67 -2.97 -10.65 1.09
CA LEU A 67 -3.63 -11.94 0.99
C LEU A 67 -3.43 -12.55 -0.40
N LYS A 68 -3.38 -11.70 -1.43
CA LYS A 68 -3.16 -12.08 -2.81
C LYS A 68 -2.53 -10.91 -3.56
N VAL A 69 -1.50 -11.18 -4.34
CA VAL A 69 -0.92 -10.21 -5.27
C VAL A 69 -1.37 -10.58 -6.68
N GLN A 70 -1.87 -9.61 -7.43
CA GLN A 70 -2.35 -9.78 -8.80
C GLN A 70 -1.52 -8.98 -9.79
N GLY A 71 -1.63 -9.35 -11.05
CA GLY A 71 -0.86 -8.74 -12.11
C GLY A 71 0.53 -9.35 -12.24
N SER A 72 1.27 -8.86 -13.22
CA SER A 72 2.61 -9.32 -13.53
C SER A 72 3.51 -8.14 -13.89
N GLY A 73 4.80 -8.33 -13.74
CA GLY A 73 5.82 -7.43 -14.21
C GLY A 73 5.78 -7.25 -15.73
N ARG A 74 6.61 -6.35 -16.22
CA ARG A 74 6.70 -6.07 -17.66
C ARG A 74 7.03 -7.34 -18.45
N ALA A 75 6.38 -7.51 -19.60
CA ALA A 75 6.73 -8.59 -20.52
C ALA A 75 8.21 -8.53 -20.93
N GLY A 76 8.83 -9.69 -21.03
CA GLY A 76 10.21 -9.82 -21.48
C GLY A 76 10.41 -9.36 -22.92
N LYS A 77 11.65 -9.11 -23.29
CA LYS A 77 12.02 -8.70 -24.67
C LYS A 77 11.67 -9.75 -25.73
N ASP A 78 11.45 -10.99 -25.30
CA ASP A 78 11.03 -12.12 -26.13
C ASP A 78 9.51 -12.18 -26.35
N GLY A 79 8.76 -11.19 -25.88
CA GLY A 79 7.30 -11.11 -26.00
C GLY A 79 6.53 -12.09 -25.08
N LYS A 80 7.21 -12.82 -24.21
CA LYS A 80 6.54 -13.68 -23.24
C LYS A 80 5.86 -12.87 -22.15
N PRO A 81 4.78 -13.39 -21.54
CA PRO A 81 4.13 -12.75 -20.40
C PRO A 81 5.13 -12.47 -19.28
N GLY A 82 4.97 -11.34 -18.61
CA GLY A 82 5.75 -11.01 -17.43
C GLY A 82 5.49 -12.00 -16.29
N ARG A 83 6.48 -12.18 -15.42
CA ARG A 83 6.37 -12.98 -14.21
C ARG A 83 5.39 -12.30 -13.24
N PRO A 84 4.52 -13.06 -12.53
CA PRO A 84 3.64 -12.49 -11.51
C PRO A 84 4.41 -11.71 -10.44
N TYR A 85 3.83 -10.64 -9.92
CA TYR A 85 4.40 -9.94 -8.79
C TYR A 85 4.45 -10.83 -7.55
N ASP A 86 5.51 -10.71 -6.77
CA ASP A 86 5.80 -11.55 -5.60
C ASP A 86 5.25 -10.96 -4.31
N ALA A 87 5.22 -9.63 -4.18
CA ALA A 87 4.86 -8.95 -2.95
C ALA A 87 4.15 -7.63 -3.22
N ALA A 88 3.51 -7.10 -2.18
CA ALA A 88 2.91 -5.78 -2.17
C ALA A 88 2.91 -5.20 -0.76
N PHE A 89 2.95 -3.88 -0.66
CA PHE A 89 2.68 -3.15 0.57
C PHE A 89 1.91 -1.87 0.28
N VAL A 90 1.31 -1.32 1.33
CA VAL A 90 0.58 -0.05 1.26
C VAL A 90 1.01 0.85 2.40
N ILE A 91 1.19 2.13 2.09
CA ILE A 91 1.42 3.20 3.08
C ILE A 91 0.29 4.22 2.95
N GLU A 92 -0.29 4.62 4.08
CA GLU A 92 -1.23 5.73 4.14
C GLU A 92 -0.53 6.96 4.73
N PHE A 93 -0.50 8.04 3.97
CA PHE A 93 -0.05 9.35 4.43
C PHE A 93 -1.22 10.23 4.83
N ALA A 94 -1.03 11.06 5.85
CA ALA A 94 -2.06 11.96 6.35
C ALA A 94 -2.55 12.96 5.27
N ASP A 95 -1.61 13.44 4.44
CA ASP A 95 -1.85 14.43 3.40
C ASP A 95 -0.73 14.40 2.33
N GLN A 96 -0.86 15.22 1.30
CA GLN A 96 0.11 15.33 0.21
C GLN A 96 1.49 15.78 0.73
N ALA A 97 1.54 16.71 1.67
CA ALA A 97 2.81 17.20 2.22
C ALA A 97 3.59 16.10 2.94
N ALA A 98 2.89 15.17 3.62
CA ALA A 98 3.51 13.99 4.21
C ALA A 98 4.05 13.02 3.15
N ALA A 99 3.30 12.79 2.08
CA ALA A 99 3.72 11.96 0.96
C ALA A 99 4.94 12.56 0.22
N ASP A 100 4.98 13.87 0.05
CA ASP A 100 6.10 14.56 -0.61
C ASP A 100 7.38 14.46 0.23
N ARG A 101 7.29 14.63 1.56
CA ARG A 101 8.45 14.51 2.47
C ARG A 101 9.00 13.08 2.56
N TYR A 102 8.19 12.07 2.31
CA TYR A 102 8.59 10.67 2.37
C TYR A 102 9.75 10.34 1.44
N ILE A 103 9.73 10.87 0.23
CA ILE A 103 10.70 10.52 -0.83
C ILE A 103 12.14 10.78 -0.40
N ASP A 104 12.40 11.94 0.20
CA ASP A 104 13.74 12.39 0.57
C ASP A 104 14.06 12.16 2.06
N HIS A 105 13.15 11.54 2.80
CA HIS A 105 13.36 11.30 4.23
C HIS A 105 14.51 10.31 4.46
N PRO A 106 15.44 10.56 5.40
CA PRO A 106 16.58 9.67 5.66
C PRO A 106 16.22 8.21 5.90
N ALA A 107 15.13 7.95 6.62
CA ALA A 107 14.65 6.59 6.87
C ALA A 107 14.21 5.87 5.57
N HIS A 108 13.57 6.58 4.63
CA HIS A 108 13.23 6.04 3.32
C HIS A 108 14.49 5.78 2.48
N LEU A 109 15.43 6.71 2.48
CA LEU A 109 16.68 6.54 1.73
C LEU A 109 17.52 5.38 2.28
N GLU A 110 17.54 5.17 3.59
CA GLU A 110 18.22 4.04 4.21
C GLU A 110 17.55 2.71 3.87
N TRP A 111 16.22 2.65 4.00
CA TRP A 111 15.45 1.46 3.60
C TRP A 111 15.66 1.11 2.13
N ASN A 112 15.68 2.11 1.25
CA ASN A 112 15.90 1.93 -0.19
C ASN A 112 17.20 1.20 -0.51
N LYS A 113 18.27 1.36 0.27
CA LYS A 113 19.54 0.65 0.01
C LYS A 113 19.34 -0.87 0.00
N THR A 114 18.59 -1.38 0.96
CA THR A 114 18.28 -2.83 1.04
C THR A 114 17.24 -3.24 -0.01
N TYR A 115 16.18 -2.46 -0.14
CA TYR A 115 15.08 -2.75 -1.05
C TYR A 115 15.50 -2.76 -2.52
N LEU A 116 16.20 -1.72 -2.97
CA LEU A 116 16.62 -1.59 -4.37
C LEU A 116 17.67 -2.64 -4.77
N ALA A 117 18.46 -3.14 -3.81
CA ALA A 117 19.45 -4.17 -4.07
C ALA A 117 18.81 -5.49 -4.56
N ILE A 118 17.61 -5.81 -4.07
CA ILE A 118 16.92 -7.09 -4.34
C ILE A 118 15.65 -6.94 -5.19
N ARG A 119 15.23 -5.72 -5.49
CA ARG A 119 14.09 -5.45 -6.35
C ARG A 119 14.49 -5.55 -7.82
N GLU A 120 13.79 -6.36 -8.59
CA GLU A 120 13.88 -6.38 -10.06
C GLU A 120 13.02 -5.26 -10.65
N GLU A 121 11.74 -5.26 -10.31
CA GLU A 121 10.75 -4.28 -10.78
C GLU A 121 9.76 -3.94 -9.67
N SER A 122 9.20 -2.75 -9.71
CA SER A 122 8.03 -2.40 -8.91
C SER A 122 7.15 -1.41 -9.64
N THR A 123 5.86 -1.45 -9.34
CA THR A 123 4.92 -0.40 -9.70
C THR A 123 4.41 0.26 -8.43
N SER A 124 4.17 1.56 -8.51
CA SER A 124 3.59 2.30 -7.40
C SER A 124 2.50 3.25 -7.88
N HIS A 125 1.45 3.38 -7.07
CA HIS A 125 0.34 4.27 -7.33
C HIS A 125 0.04 5.09 -6.07
N GLN A 126 -0.25 6.37 -6.25
CA GLN A 126 -0.80 7.22 -5.19
C GLN A 126 -2.25 7.52 -5.53
N ILE A 127 -3.14 7.27 -4.57
CA ILE A 127 -4.58 7.38 -4.73
C ILE A 127 -5.13 8.23 -3.59
N THR A 128 -6.04 9.13 -3.90
CA THR A 128 -6.82 9.91 -2.91
C THR A 128 -8.25 10.13 -3.42
N ASN A 129 -9.12 10.65 -2.57
CA ASN A 129 -10.48 11.09 -2.92
C ASN A 129 -10.56 12.60 -3.07
#